data_1ee3455ad9ffea065629ed66cc64259e
#
_entry.id   1ee3455ad9ffea065629ed66cc64259e
#
_cell.length_a   1.000
_cell.length_b   1.000
_cell.length_c   1.000
_cell.angle_alpha   90.00
_cell.angle_beta   90.00
_cell.angle_gamma   90.00
#
_symmetry.space_group_name_H-M   'P 1'
#
loop_
_entity.id
_entity.type
_entity.pdbx_description
1 polymer ?
#
loop_
_entity_poly.entity_id
_entity_poly.type
_entity_poly.pdbx_seq_one_letter_code
_entity_poly.pdbx_strand_id
1 'polypeptide(L)'
;MAVKIRLKRMGKKFAPFYRVVVLDSRKKRDGRVIEEIGVYDPMQEPSLISIDSERVQYWLGVGAQPSDAVYKLIKITGDYHQFKGLKGVESTLKVKDADAAAVAKEAAVKAAADDAEKRKAAAAKAKADEEAAAAAEAAESKAEDQASDEAAAEEA
;
A
#
# COMPACT_ATOMS: atom_id res chain seq x y z
N MET A 1 37.89 -0.36 23.83
CA MET A 1 37.40 -0.80 22.49
C MET A 1 36.43 0.20 21.95
N ALA A 2 36.56 0.58 20.68
CA ALA A 2 35.62 1.55 20.09
C ALA A 2 34.35 0.85 19.63
N VAL A 3 33.21 1.23 20.18
CA VAL A 3 31.90 0.75 19.77
C VAL A 3 31.40 1.61 18.60
N LYS A 4 30.85 0.98 17.58
CA LYS A 4 30.29 1.66 16.40
C LYS A 4 28.86 1.23 16.14
N ILE A 5 28.07 2.16 15.65
CA ILE A 5 26.71 1.91 15.15
C ILE A 5 26.79 1.84 13.63
N ARG A 6 26.42 0.72 13.04
CA ARG A 6 26.55 0.47 11.59
C ARG A 6 25.29 -0.17 11.02
N LEU A 7 25.20 -0.17 9.69
CA LEU A 7 24.21 -0.95 8.96
C LEU A 7 24.76 -2.36 8.66
N LYS A 8 24.07 -3.38 9.11
CA LYS A 8 24.27 -4.77 8.74
C LYS A 8 23.37 -5.09 7.55
N ARG A 9 23.94 -5.55 6.45
CA ARG A 9 23.16 -5.90 5.27
C ARG A 9 22.52 -7.27 5.44
N MET A 10 21.24 -7.31 5.14
CA MET A 10 20.40 -8.51 5.10
C MET A 10 19.73 -8.56 3.72
N GLY A 11 18.96 -9.61 3.47
CA GLY A 11 18.20 -9.73 2.21
C GLY A 11 18.99 -10.27 1.02
N LYS A 12 18.37 -10.23 -0.15
CA LYS A 12 18.87 -10.81 -1.41
C LYS A 12 19.68 -9.79 -2.23
N LYS A 13 20.27 -10.23 -3.35
CA LYS A 13 21.11 -9.41 -4.22
C LYS A 13 20.39 -8.14 -4.72
N PHE A 14 19.13 -8.25 -5.13
CA PHE A 14 18.32 -7.13 -5.65
C PHE A 14 17.25 -6.61 -4.68
N ALA A 15 17.19 -7.17 -3.46
CA ALA A 15 16.30 -6.72 -2.39
C ALA A 15 17.13 -6.47 -1.12
N PRO A 16 17.90 -5.37 -1.07
CA PRO A 16 18.70 -5.03 0.09
C PRO A 16 17.81 -4.59 1.25
N PHE A 17 18.07 -5.13 2.41
CA PHE A 17 17.46 -4.79 3.67
C PHE A 17 18.55 -4.61 4.71
N TYR A 18 18.41 -3.63 5.58
CA TYR A 18 19.47 -3.30 6.53
C TYR A 18 18.93 -3.28 7.95
N ARG A 19 19.75 -3.75 8.89
CA ARG A 19 19.54 -3.56 10.32
C ARG A 19 20.55 -2.56 10.87
N VAL A 20 20.09 -1.65 11.69
CA VAL A 20 20.93 -0.75 12.45
C VAL A 20 21.44 -1.51 13.67
N VAL A 21 22.74 -1.68 13.78
CA VAL A 21 23.35 -2.55 14.77
C VAL A 21 24.52 -1.87 15.48
N VAL A 22 24.69 -2.23 16.74
CA VAL A 22 25.82 -1.84 17.57
C VAL A 22 26.84 -2.96 17.59
N LEU A 23 28.09 -2.66 17.29
CA LEU A 23 29.15 -3.65 17.25
C LEU A 23 30.52 -3.04 17.55
N ASP A 24 31.49 -3.87 17.87
CA ASP A 24 32.90 -3.49 17.99
C ASP A 24 33.46 -3.08 16.61
N SER A 25 34.24 -2.00 16.58
CA SER A 25 34.86 -1.45 15.37
C SER A 25 35.68 -2.46 14.56
N ARG A 26 36.26 -3.46 15.22
CA ARG A 26 37.10 -4.50 14.62
C ARG A 26 36.32 -5.65 13.99
N LYS A 27 35.03 -5.78 14.29
CA LYS A 27 34.17 -6.84 13.76
C LYS A 27 33.79 -6.59 12.30
N LYS A 28 33.58 -7.68 11.56
CA LYS A 28 33.04 -7.61 10.18
C LYS A 28 31.66 -6.98 10.19
N ARG A 29 31.28 -6.30 9.10
CA ARG A 29 29.99 -5.62 8.94
C ARG A 29 28.79 -6.50 9.29
N ASP A 30 28.77 -7.73 8.80
CA ASP A 30 27.66 -8.67 8.94
C ASP A 30 27.93 -9.75 10.03
N GLY A 31 28.94 -9.51 10.90
CA GLY A 31 29.34 -10.41 11.97
C GLY A 31 28.44 -10.37 13.20
N ARG A 32 28.97 -10.92 14.33
CA ARG A 32 28.27 -10.90 15.62
C ARG A 32 28.11 -9.46 16.11
N VAL A 33 26.89 -9.07 16.39
CA VAL A 33 26.50 -7.76 16.93
C VAL A 33 26.34 -7.81 18.44
N ILE A 34 26.43 -6.66 19.10
CA ILE A 34 26.15 -6.50 20.52
C ILE A 34 24.62 -6.36 20.67
N GLU A 35 24.02 -5.45 19.88
CA GLU A 35 22.61 -5.16 19.93
C GLU A 35 22.09 -4.73 18.54
N GLU A 36 20.84 -5.03 18.24
CA GLU A 36 20.12 -4.55 17.06
C GLU A 36 19.13 -3.49 17.53
N ILE A 37 19.25 -2.26 17.02
CA ILE A 37 18.48 -1.08 17.48
C ILE A 37 17.52 -0.55 16.45
N GLY A 38 17.47 -1.13 15.26
CA GLY A 38 16.51 -0.66 14.25
C GLY A 38 16.62 -1.37 12.92
N VAL A 39 15.75 -0.93 12.02
CA VAL A 39 15.57 -1.48 10.68
C VAL A 39 15.54 -0.34 9.67
N TYR A 40 16.17 -0.57 8.52
CA TYR A 40 16.15 0.33 7.38
C TYR A 40 15.90 -0.43 6.09
N ASP A 41 14.80 -0.11 5.41
CA ASP A 41 14.46 -0.65 4.10
C ASP A 41 14.41 0.48 3.06
N PRO A 42 15.38 0.54 2.15
CA PRO A 42 15.41 1.56 1.11
C PRO A 42 14.51 1.26 -0.08
N MET A 43 13.98 0.02 -0.19
CA MET A 43 13.17 -0.38 -1.36
C MET A 43 11.72 0.07 -1.28
N GLN A 44 11.30 0.51 -0.10
CA GLN A 44 9.94 1.03 0.10
C GLN A 44 9.87 2.51 -0.26
N GLU A 45 8.73 2.96 -0.74
CA GLU A 45 8.42 4.37 -1.00
C GLU A 45 7.24 4.81 -0.11
N PRO A 46 7.48 5.70 0.84
CA PRO A 46 8.76 6.20 1.34
C PRO A 46 9.59 5.09 2.02
N SER A 47 10.93 5.28 2.09
CA SER A 47 11.83 4.31 2.73
C SER A 47 11.45 4.08 4.19
N LEU A 48 11.38 2.81 4.59
CA LEU A 48 11.08 2.44 5.97
C LEU A 48 12.32 2.67 6.85
N ILE A 49 12.20 3.55 7.84
CA ILE A 49 13.20 3.80 8.86
C ILE A 49 12.51 3.61 10.21
N SER A 50 12.81 2.51 10.90
CA SER A 50 12.33 2.22 12.24
C SER A 50 13.52 2.06 13.15
N ILE A 51 13.73 3.02 14.03
CA ILE A 51 14.87 3.06 14.95
C ILE A 51 14.34 3.30 16.36
N ASP A 52 14.88 2.55 17.33
CA ASP A 52 14.60 2.74 18.74
C ASP A 52 15.39 3.94 19.28
N SER A 53 14.70 5.05 19.49
CA SER A 53 15.29 6.32 19.93
C SER A 53 15.96 6.22 21.30
N GLU A 54 15.39 5.47 22.25
CA GLU A 54 15.93 5.33 23.60
C GLU A 54 17.28 4.62 23.56
N ARG A 55 17.35 3.53 22.77
CA ARG A 55 18.56 2.76 22.63
C ARG A 55 19.66 3.51 21.88
N VAL A 56 19.28 4.28 20.86
CA VAL A 56 20.23 5.18 20.15
C VAL A 56 20.82 6.19 21.09
N GLN A 57 20.02 6.89 21.88
CA GLN A 57 20.48 7.87 22.84
C GLN A 57 21.39 7.26 23.90
N TYR A 58 21.04 6.08 24.43
CA TYR A 58 21.90 5.35 25.36
C TYR A 58 23.27 5.07 24.76
N TRP A 59 23.33 4.50 23.55
CA TRP A 59 24.61 4.16 22.92
C TRP A 59 25.43 5.37 22.51
N LEU A 60 24.80 6.46 22.09
CA LEU A 60 25.50 7.73 21.85
C LEU A 60 26.05 8.31 23.15
N GLY A 61 25.32 8.21 24.27
CA GLY A 61 25.77 8.61 25.61
C GLY A 61 26.96 7.82 26.12
N VAL A 62 27.03 6.52 25.83
CA VAL A 62 28.17 5.63 26.14
C VAL A 62 29.38 5.92 25.22
N GLY A 63 29.20 6.72 24.15
CA GLY A 63 30.27 7.09 23.23
C GLY A 63 30.38 6.21 21.99
N ALA A 64 29.34 5.49 21.62
CA ALA A 64 29.31 4.75 20.37
C ALA A 64 29.32 5.72 19.17
N GLN A 65 30.16 5.44 18.19
CA GLN A 65 30.32 6.27 17.00
C GLN A 65 29.45 5.77 15.86
N PRO A 66 28.46 6.53 15.40
CA PRO A 66 27.66 6.17 14.22
C PRO A 66 28.52 6.26 12.95
N SER A 67 28.33 5.35 12.00
CA SER A 67 28.85 5.48 10.65
C SER A 67 28.09 6.57 9.89
N ASP A 68 28.68 7.11 8.81
CA ASP A 68 28.08 8.22 8.04
C ASP A 68 26.67 7.92 7.56
N ALA A 69 26.39 6.68 7.14
CA ALA A 69 25.06 6.26 6.73
C ALA A 69 24.06 6.26 7.90
N VAL A 70 24.45 5.70 9.06
CA VAL A 70 23.61 5.68 10.26
C VAL A 70 23.42 7.08 10.81
N TYR A 71 24.46 7.91 10.78
CA TYR A 71 24.38 9.32 11.19
C TYR A 71 23.28 10.08 10.44
N LYS A 72 23.20 9.88 9.10
CA LYS A 72 22.13 10.47 8.28
C LYS A 72 20.74 9.98 8.69
N LEU A 73 20.59 8.68 8.96
CA LEU A 73 19.33 8.10 9.42
C LEU A 73 18.90 8.67 10.78
N ILE A 74 19.81 8.69 11.76
CA ILE A 74 19.56 9.24 13.10
C ILE A 74 19.26 10.75 13.05
N LYS A 75 19.79 11.46 12.05
CA LYS A 75 19.46 12.87 11.84
C LYS A 75 18.04 13.03 11.28
N ILE A 76 17.60 12.14 10.38
CA ILE A 76 16.24 12.15 9.80
C ILE A 76 15.20 11.82 10.88
N THR A 77 15.49 10.88 11.79
CA THR A 77 14.59 10.55 12.91
C THR A 77 14.57 11.64 14.00
N GLY A 78 15.58 12.53 14.02
CA GLY A 78 15.68 13.59 15.02
C GLY A 78 16.47 13.23 16.27
N ASP A 79 16.81 11.97 16.48
CA ASP A 79 17.47 11.45 17.69
C ASP A 79 18.84 12.11 17.96
N TYR A 80 19.59 12.43 16.90
CA TYR A 80 20.87 13.12 17.04
C TYR A 80 20.71 14.54 17.57
N HIS A 81 19.64 15.23 17.20
CA HIS A 81 19.35 16.58 17.68
C HIS A 81 18.94 16.57 19.15
N GLN A 82 18.17 15.56 19.55
CA GLN A 82 17.82 15.34 20.97
C GLN A 82 19.09 15.06 21.79
N PHE A 83 19.96 14.20 21.32
CA PHE A 83 21.23 13.89 22.00
C PHE A 83 22.10 15.16 22.20
N LYS A 84 22.14 16.05 21.20
CA LYS A 84 22.87 17.33 21.32
C LYS A 84 22.12 18.42 22.07
N GLY A 85 20.90 18.16 22.55
CA GLY A 85 20.07 19.15 23.25
C GLY A 85 19.56 20.29 22.36
N LEU A 86 19.57 20.11 21.04
CA LEU A 86 19.05 21.08 20.09
C LEU A 86 17.52 21.00 20.09
N LYS A 87 16.86 21.98 20.68
CA LYS A 87 15.40 22.09 20.70
C LYS A 87 14.88 22.59 19.35
N GLY A 88 13.76 22.04 18.87
CA GLY A 88 13.04 22.56 17.71
C GLY A 88 13.41 21.95 16.36
N VAL A 89 14.16 20.86 16.32
CA VAL A 89 14.38 20.08 15.09
C VAL A 89 13.46 18.86 15.11
N GLU A 90 12.35 18.97 14.40
CA GLU A 90 11.40 17.88 14.23
C GLU A 90 11.98 16.78 13.33
N SER A 91 11.51 15.57 13.52
CA SER A 91 11.87 14.46 12.63
C SER A 91 11.37 14.75 11.20
N THR A 92 12.25 14.60 10.23
CA THR A 92 11.93 14.74 8.80
C THR A 92 11.50 13.39 8.21
N LEU A 93 11.09 12.45 9.08
CA LEU A 93 10.71 11.10 8.69
C LEU A 93 9.40 11.14 7.90
N LYS A 94 9.44 10.66 6.67
CA LYS A 94 8.24 10.43 5.87
C LYS A 94 7.72 9.03 6.21
N VAL A 95 6.63 8.97 6.95
CA VAL A 95 5.94 7.70 7.26
C VAL A 95 4.87 7.49 6.20
N LYS A 96 4.74 6.26 5.71
CA LYS A 96 3.60 5.89 4.89
C LYS A 96 2.39 5.77 5.79
N ASP A 97 1.44 6.67 5.64
CA ASP A 97 0.18 6.63 6.38
C ASP A 97 -0.56 5.34 6.03
N ALA A 98 -0.50 4.37 6.93
CA ALA A 98 -1.18 3.08 6.77
C ALA A 98 -2.70 3.29 6.66
N ASP A 99 -3.22 4.28 7.39
CA ASP A 99 -4.63 4.64 7.38
C ASP A 99 -5.06 5.23 6.02
N ALA A 100 -4.23 6.09 5.41
CA ALA A 100 -4.51 6.62 4.08
C ALA A 100 -4.52 5.53 3.00
N ALA A 101 -3.62 4.55 3.11
CA ALA A 101 -3.60 3.40 2.21
C ALA A 101 -4.78 2.44 2.42
N ALA A 102 -5.26 2.28 3.65
CA ALA A 102 -6.44 1.50 3.98
C ALA A 102 -7.71 2.18 3.44
N VAL A 103 -7.87 3.47 3.69
CA VAL A 103 -9.00 4.27 3.18
C VAL A 103 -9.02 4.30 1.66
N ALA A 104 -7.87 4.44 1.00
CA ALA A 104 -7.78 4.40 -0.46
C ALA A 104 -8.18 3.03 -1.03
N LYS A 105 -7.80 1.93 -0.37
CA LYS A 105 -8.23 0.57 -0.76
C LYS A 105 -9.72 0.36 -0.56
N GLU A 106 -10.28 0.80 0.56
CA GLU A 106 -11.72 0.72 0.81
C GLU A 106 -12.53 1.56 -0.19
N ALA A 107 -12.06 2.76 -0.51
CA ALA A 107 -12.67 3.60 -1.52
C ALA A 107 -12.62 2.95 -2.91
N ALA A 108 -11.51 2.34 -3.29
CA ALA A 108 -11.37 1.62 -4.55
C ALA A 108 -12.28 0.38 -4.61
N VAL A 109 -12.43 -0.36 -3.52
CA VAL A 109 -13.33 -1.52 -3.42
C VAL A 109 -14.79 -1.07 -3.52
N LYS A 110 -15.18 0.00 -2.86
CA LYS A 110 -16.53 0.57 -2.96
C LYS A 110 -16.82 1.05 -4.38
N ALA A 111 -15.91 1.79 -5.00
CA ALA A 111 -16.08 2.24 -6.39
C ALA A 111 -16.23 1.06 -7.37
N ALA A 112 -15.45 -0.01 -7.19
CA ALA A 112 -15.57 -1.21 -8.01
C ALA A 112 -16.90 -1.96 -7.78
N ALA A 113 -17.43 -1.96 -6.56
CA ALA A 113 -18.72 -2.54 -6.23
C ALA A 113 -19.88 -1.74 -6.88
N ASP A 114 -19.82 -0.42 -6.78
CA ASP A 114 -20.82 0.49 -7.40
C ASP A 114 -20.84 0.36 -8.93
N ASP A 115 -19.65 0.23 -9.55
CA ASP A 115 -19.57 0.01 -11.00
C ASP A 115 -20.09 -1.38 -11.42
N ALA A 116 -19.86 -2.39 -10.61
CA ALA A 116 -20.41 -3.73 -10.85
C ALA A 116 -21.93 -3.74 -10.71
N GLU A 117 -22.48 -3.00 -9.76
CA GLU A 117 -23.93 -2.87 -9.56
C GLU A 117 -24.57 -2.10 -10.70
N LYS A 118 -23.97 -1.01 -11.15
CA LYS A 118 -24.42 -0.25 -12.33
C LYS A 118 -24.43 -1.09 -13.60
N ARG A 119 -23.38 -1.91 -13.80
CA ARG A 119 -23.33 -2.84 -14.95
C ARG A 119 -24.41 -3.91 -14.88
N LYS A 120 -24.70 -4.46 -13.70
CA LYS A 120 -25.80 -5.41 -13.50
C LYS A 120 -27.16 -4.77 -13.76
N ALA A 121 -27.38 -3.57 -13.26
CA ALA A 121 -28.62 -2.83 -13.49
C ALA A 121 -28.82 -2.48 -14.98
N ALA A 122 -27.76 -2.06 -15.67
CA ALA A 122 -27.80 -1.82 -17.11
C ALA A 122 -28.09 -3.08 -17.93
N ALA A 123 -27.46 -4.19 -17.56
CA ALA A 123 -27.72 -5.49 -18.21
C ALA A 123 -29.13 -6.02 -17.95
N ALA A 124 -29.69 -5.77 -16.75
CA ALA A 124 -31.06 -6.13 -16.44
C ALA A 124 -32.08 -5.30 -17.23
N LYS A 125 -31.81 -3.98 -17.40
CA LYS A 125 -32.65 -3.13 -18.25
C LYS A 125 -32.58 -3.55 -19.72
N ALA A 126 -31.39 -3.81 -20.24
CA ALA A 126 -31.24 -4.25 -21.63
C ALA A 126 -31.99 -5.56 -21.91
N LYS A 127 -31.98 -6.51 -20.96
CA LYS A 127 -32.76 -7.76 -21.09
C LYS A 127 -34.27 -7.51 -21.02
N ALA A 128 -34.73 -6.62 -20.15
CA ALA A 128 -36.13 -6.27 -20.06
C ALA A 128 -36.62 -5.58 -21.32
N ASP A 129 -35.83 -4.69 -21.91
CA ASP A 129 -36.14 -4.02 -23.15
C ASP A 129 -36.16 -4.98 -24.34
N GLU A 130 -35.26 -5.96 -24.37
CA GLU A 130 -35.23 -6.99 -25.41
C GLU A 130 -36.44 -7.97 -25.28
N GLU A 131 -36.81 -8.32 -24.06
CA GLU A 131 -37.98 -9.17 -23.80
C GLU A 131 -39.28 -8.45 -24.11
N ALA A 132 -39.38 -7.12 -23.85
CA ALA A 132 -40.50 -6.31 -24.22
C ALA A 132 -40.62 -6.13 -25.74
N ALA A 133 -39.51 -5.97 -26.46
CA ALA A 133 -39.49 -5.90 -27.91
C ALA A 133 -39.92 -7.25 -28.54
N ALA A 134 -39.44 -8.37 -28.04
CA ALA A 134 -39.84 -9.70 -28.50
C ALA A 134 -41.31 -10.02 -28.22
N ALA A 135 -41.85 -9.54 -27.10
CA ALA A 135 -43.28 -9.67 -26.78
C ALA A 135 -44.18 -8.81 -27.70
N ALA A 136 -43.72 -7.61 -28.09
CA ALA A 136 -44.41 -6.76 -29.03
C ALA A 136 -44.44 -7.35 -30.43
N GLU A 137 -43.35 -7.92 -30.92
CA GLU A 137 -43.23 -8.57 -32.21
C GLU A 137 -44.10 -9.85 -32.30
N ALA A 138 -44.18 -10.62 -31.19
CA ALA A 138 -45.06 -11.77 -31.09
C ALA A 138 -46.57 -11.43 -31.02
N ALA A 139 -46.89 -10.25 -30.53
CA ALA A 139 -48.28 -9.75 -30.51
C ALA A 139 -48.73 -9.25 -31.90
N GLU A 140 -47.82 -8.65 -32.65
CA GLU A 140 -48.08 -8.13 -34.00
C GLU A 140 -48.28 -9.25 -35.01
N SER A 141 -47.45 -10.33 -34.92
CA SER A 141 -47.61 -11.52 -35.76
C SER A 141 -48.91 -12.28 -35.49
N LYS A 142 -49.44 -12.27 -34.27
CA LYS A 142 -50.74 -12.90 -33.94
C LYS A 142 -51.94 -12.08 -34.45
N ALA A 143 -51.78 -10.75 -34.55
CA ALA A 143 -52.84 -9.88 -35.10
C ALA A 143 -52.97 -10.00 -36.63
N GLU A 144 -51.84 -10.24 -37.32
CA GLU A 144 -51.84 -10.47 -38.76
C GLU A 144 -52.43 -11.85 -39.13
N ASP A 145 -52.19 -12.87 -38.31
CA ASP A 145 -52.75 -14.24 -38.53
C ASP A 145 -54.26 -14.29 -38.29
N GLN A 146 -54.78 -13.49 -37.33
CA GLN A 146 -56.24 -13.38 -37.10
C GLN A 146 -56.98 -12.59 -38.18
N ALA A 147 -56.35 -11.59 -38.76
CA ALA A 147 -56.93 -10.77 -39.84
C ALA A 147 -57.03 -11.58 -41.17
N SER A 148 -56.13 -12.50 -41.41
CA SER A 148 -56.12 -13.37 -42.59
C SER A 148 -57.19 -14.50 -42.51
N ASP A 149 -57.52 -14.95 -41.30
CA ASP A 149 -58.53 -16.00 -41.09
C ASP A 149 -59.97 -15.47 -41.16
N GLU A 150 -60.16 -14.21 -40.75
CA GLU A 150 -61.49 -13.52 -40.84
C GLU A 150 -61.84 -13.12 -42.27
N ALA A 151 -60.86 -12.80 -43.11
CA ALA A 151 -61.09 -12.51 -44.53
C ALA A 151 -61.37 -13.74 -45.37
N ALA A 152 -60.98 -14.94 -44.94
CA ALA A 152 -61.26 -16.21 -45.61
C ALA A 152 -62.66 -16.78 -45.27
N ALA A 153 -63.32 -16.28 -44.23
CA ALA A 153 -64.63 -16.75 -43.78
C ALA A 153 -65.84 -15.96 -44.44
N GLU A 154 -65.54 -14.84 -45.11
CA GLU A 154 -66.59 -14.00 -45.74
C GLU A 154 -66.77 -14.29 -47.24
N GLU A 155 -65.95 -15.17 -47.85
CA GLU A 155 -66.05 -15.57 -49.27
C GLU A 155 -66.56 -17.05 -49.50
N ALA A 156 -67.23 -17.68 -48.51
CA ALA A 156 -67.76 -19.05 -48.69
C ALA A 156 -69.30 -19.11 -48.60
#